data_cc1073624b62f0257813044673e657c2
#
_entry.id   cc1073624b62f0257813044673e657c2
#
_cell.length_a   1.000
_cell.length_b   1.000
_cell.length_c   1.000
_cell.angle_alpha   90.00
_cell.angle_beta   90.00
_cell.angle_gamma   90.00
#
_symmetry.space_group_name_H-M   'P 1'
#
loop_
_entity.id
_entity.type
_entity.pdbx_description
1 polymer ?
#
loop_
_entity_poly.entity_id
_entity_poly.type
_entity_poly.pdbx_seq_one_letter_code
_entity_poly.pdbx_strand_id
1 'polypeptide(L)'
;MEIKNTILVGDDEEFVKKSLTDVLVDEFEVIGAWNGKEALEILERNINKIAVIVLDLIMPVMDGFQFMEEFRRHKEYDNIPVIVATSNEDWHSEKKCLEAGVWDFVMKPYNPVLLQFRIKNAIDKSRMIMSERDAVTGLYTKFKFYQE
;
A
#
# COMPACT_ATOMS: atom_id res chain seq x y z
N MET A 1 1.13 -3.75 -21.66
CA MET A 1 0.76 -3.85 -20.25
C MET A 1 1.65 -2.94 -19.41
N GLU A 2 1.05 -2.02 -18.71
CA GLU A 2 1.81 -1.11 -17.84
C GLU A 2 2.26 -1.82 -16.58
N ILE A 3 3.52 -1.64 -16.23
CA ILE A 3 4.05 -2.14 -14.97
C ILE A 3 3.83 -1.05 -13.91
N LYS A 4 3.20 -1.43 -12.81
CA LYS A 4 3.01 -0.52 -11.70
C LYS A 4 4.35 -0.28 -11.04
N ASN A 5 4.78 0.96 -11.01
CA ASN A 5 6.09 1.33 -10.48
C ASN A 5 6.08 2.55 -9.58
N THR A 6 4.92 2.96 -9.12
CA THR A 6 4.78 4.16 -8.29
C THR A 6 4.43 3.80 -6.87
N ILE A 7 5.12 4.42 -5.91
CA ILE A 7 4.83 4.30 -4.48
C ILE A 7 4.14 5.58 -4.04
N LEU A 8 2.95 5.45 -3.49
CA LEU A 8 2.22 6.58 -2.92
C LEU A 8 2.51 6.63 -1.42
N VAL A 9 3.04 7.75 -0.95
CA VAL A 9 3.33 7.95 0.47
C VAL A 9 2.37 8.98 1.03
N GLY A 10 1.48 8.55 1.91
CA GLY A 10 0.59 9.43 2.66
C GLY A 10 1.19 9.73 4.03
N ASP A 11 1.77 10.91 4.18
CA ASP A 11 2.45 11.31 5.41
C ASP A 11 2.60 12.83 5.39
N ASP A 12 2.28 13.49 6.50
CA ASP A 12 2.45 14.94 6.60
C ASP A 12 3.90 15.36 6.91
N GLU A 13 4.80 14.39 7.06
CA GLU A 13 6.23 14.65 7.22
C GLU A 13 6.97 14.17 5.96
N GLU A 14 7.98 14.92 5.56
CA GLU A 14 8.76 14.61 4.37
C GLU A 14 9.70 13.40 4.51
N PHE A 15 9.95 12.98 5.73
CA PHE A 15 10.98 11.97 6.02
C PHE A 15 10.77 10.65 5.26
N VAL A 16 9.56 10.10 5.30
CA VAL A 16 9.29 8.81 4.66
C VAL A 16 9.47 8.90 3.15
N LYS A 17 8.88 9.92 2.56
CA LYS A 17 9.00 10.14 1.11
C LYS A 17 10.46 10.29 0.69
N LYS A 18 11.21 11.11 1.43
CA LYS A 18 12.62 11.37 1.10
C LYS A 18 13.45 10.10 1.24
N SER A 19 13.28 9.36 2.33
CA SER A 19 14.06 8.15 2.55
C SER A 19 13.79 7.09 1.48
N LEU A 20 12.54 6.94 1.06
CA LEU A 20 12.20 5.99 0.01
C LEU A 20 12.70 6.45 -1.36
N THR A 21 12.61 7.75 -1.65
CA THR A 21 13.13 8.29 -2.89
C THR A 21 14.62 8.02 -3.02
N ASP A 22 15.37 8.19 -1.92
CA ASP A 22 16.82 7.99 -1.92
C ASP A 22 17.22 6.52 -2.16
N VAL A 23 16.46 5.57 -1.60
CA VAL A 23 16.84 4.15 -1.73
C VAL A 23 16.21 3.44 -2.92
N LEU A 24 15.16 3.99 -3.50
CA LEU A 24 14.41 3.33 -4.59
C LEU A 24 14.44 4.13 -5.91
N VAL A 25 15.33 5.10 -6.02
CA VAL A 25 15.36 6.06 -7.13
C VAL A 25 15.39 5.41 -8.52
N ASP A 26 16.06 4.28 -8.66
CA ASP A 26 16.20 3.62 -9.95
C ASP A 26 15.07 2.65 -10.29
N GLU A 27 14.25 2.28 -9.32
CA GLU A 27 13.24 1.26 -9.49
C GLU A 27 11.81 1.80 -9.43
N PHE A 28 11.59 2.84 -8.63
CA PHE A 28 10.24 3.33 -8.36
C PHE A 28 10.18 4.85 -8.36
N GLU A 29 9.04 5.35 -8.81
CA GLU A 29 8.69 6.75 -8.62
C GLU A 29 7.96 6.86 -7.29
N VAL A 30 8.28 7.89 -6.51
CA VAL A 30 7.65 8.12 -5.21
C VAL A 30 6.84 9.41 -5.25
N ILE A 31 5.55 9.30 -4.99
CA ILE A 31 4.64 10.46 -4.93
C ILE A 31 4.17 10.62 -3.50
N GLY A 32 4.24 11.84 -2.98
CA GLY A 32 3.80 12.14 -1.62
C GLY A 32 2.44 12.81 -1.58
N ALA A 33 1.67 12.50 -0.54
CA ALA A 33 0.43 13.16 -0.19
C ALA A 33 0.53 13.61 1.26
N TRP A 34 0.05 14.82 1.55
CA TRP A 34 0.13 15.41 2.89
C TRP A 34 -0.96 14.96 3.84
N ASN A 35 -2.02 14.39 3.30
CA ASN A 35 -3.17 13.92 4.07
C ASN A 35 -3.91 12.83 3.30
N GLY A 36 -4.87 12.21 3.98
CA GLY A 36 -5.62 11.10 3.38
C GLY A 36 -6.48 11.51 2.19
N LYS A 37 -7.01 12.72 2.20
CA LYS A 37 -7.84 13.20 1.10
C LYS A 37 -7.01 13.36 -0.18
N GLU A 38 -5.86 13.98 -0.04
CA GLU A 38 -4.93 14.13 -1.17
C GLU A 38 -4.47 12.78 -1.68
N ALA A 39 -4.20 11.83 -0.75
CA ALA A 39 -3.80 10.49 -1.12
C ALA A 39 -4.87 9.79 -1.96
N LEU A 40 -6.14 9.93 -1.58
CA LEU A 40 -7.24 9.36 -2.37
C LEU A 40 -7.33 9.99 -3.76
N GLU A 41 -7.15 11.29 -3.86
CA GLU A 41 -7.19 11.98 -5.14
C GLU A 41 -6.06 11.52 -6.06
N ILE A 42 -4.85 11.39 -5.51
CA ILE A 42 -3.70 10.89 -6.27
C ILE A 42 -3.93 9.44 -6.70
N LEU A 43 -4.44 8.62 -5.79
CA LEU A 43 -4.72 7.21 -6.08
C LEU A 43 -5.72 7.08 -7.23
N GLU A 44 -6.80 7.84 -7.19
CA GLU A 44 -7.82 7.81 -8.23
C GLU A 44 -7.25 8.14 -9.61
N ARG A 45 -6.38 9.15 -9.68
CA ARG A 45 -5.79 9.58 -10.95
C ARG A 45 -4.68 8.66 -11.45
N ASN A 46 -4.11 7.83 -10.57
CA ASN A 46 -2.95 7.02 -10.90
C ASN A 46 -3.15 5.54 -10.59
N ILE A 47 -4.38 5.08 -10.62
CA ILE A 47 -4.71 3.72 -10.19
C ILE A 47 -3.90 2.65 -10.92
N ASN A 48 -3.61 2.86 -12.19
CA ASN A 48 -2.86 1.88 -12.99
C ASN A 48 -1.35 1.93 -12.75
N LYS A 49 -0.87 2.91 -11.99
CA LYS A 49 0.56 3.09 -11.73
C LYS A 49 0.96 2.77 -10.31
N ILE A 50 0.03 2.86 -9.35
CA ILE A 50 0.33 2.68 -7.94
C ILE A 50 0.58 1.22 -7.64
N ALA A 51 1.78 0.89 -7.19
CA ALA A 51 2.18 -0.47 -6.83
C ALA A 51 1.96 -0.75 -5.34
N VAL A 52 2.12 0.28 -4.51
CA VAL A 52 1.99 0.13 -3.05
C VAL A 52 1.72 1.51 -2.45
N ILE A 53 1.04 1.52 -1.31
CA ILE A 53 0.79 2.73 -0.54
C ILE A 53 1.48 2.59 0.81
N VAL A 54 2.29 3.58 1.18
CA VAL A 54 2.88 3.69 2.52
C VAL A 54 2.14 4.81 3.23
N LEU A 55 1.49 4.50 4.34
CA LEU A 55 0.50 5.38 4.94
C LEU A 55 0.77 5.61 6.42
N ASP A 56 0.83 6.88 6.84
CA ASP A 56 0.82 7.23 8.25
C ASP A 56 -0.62 7.30 8.75
N LEU A 57 -0.82 6.96 10.01
CA LEU A 57 -2.15 7.04 10.63
C LEU A 57 -2.48 8.46 11.07
N ILE A 58 -1.46 9.26 11.42
CA ILE A 58 -1.67 10.60 11.96
C ILE A 58 -1.38 11.64 10.88
N MET A 59 -2.43 12.18 10.31
CA MET A 59 -2.35 13.20 9.27
C MET A 59 -3.49 14.19 9.45
N PRO A 60 -3.31 15.46 9.03
CA PRO A 60 -4.39 16.44 9.09
C PRO A 60 -5.46 16.17 8.03
N VAL A 61 -6.59 16.82 8.14
CA VAL A 61 -7.72 16.78 7.20
C VAL A 61 -8.40 15.42 7.15
N MET A 62 -7.70 14.39 6.74
CA MET A 62 -8.15 13.00 6.74
C MET A 62 -6.99 12.13 7.18
N ASP A 63 -7.16 11.43 8.30
CA ASP A 63 -6.10 10.56 8.83
C ASP A 63 -6.06 9.21 8.11
N GLY A 64 -5.12 8.36 8.53
CA GLY A 64 -4.95 7.05 7.89
C GLY A 64 -6.12 6.11 8.08
N PHE A 65 -6.79 6.17 9.21
CA PHE A 65 -7.97 5.32 9.46
C PHE A 65 -9.11 5.71 8.53
N GLN A 66 -9.35 7.03 8.39
CA GLN A 66 -10.38 7.54 7.50
C GLN A 66 -10.05 7.22 6.04
N PHE A 67 -8.76 7.31 5.68
CA PHE A 67 -8.31 6.91 4.35
C PHE A 67 -8.65 5.44 4.09
N MET A 68 -8.35 4.55 5.03
CA MET A 68 -8.63 3.12 4.86
C MET A 68 -10.11 2.83 4.75
N GLU A 69 -10.95 3.57 5.47
CA GLU A 69 -12.39 3.42 5.37
C GLU A 69 -12.88 3.69 3.94
N GLU A 70 -12.42 4.78 3.35
CA GLU A 70 -12.78 5.11 1.97
C GLU A 70 -12.14 4.14 0.97
N PHE A 71 -10.88 3.79 1.19
CA PHE A 71 -10.15 2.87 0.33
C PHE A 71 -10.87 1.53 0.20
N ARG A 72 -11.36 1.00 1.29
CA ARG A 72 -12.04 -0.30 1.31
C ARG A 72 -13.36 -0.33 0.57
N ARG A 73 -13.95 0.80 0.30
CA ARG A 73 -15.22 0.87 -0.44
C ARG A 73 -15.04 0.65 -1.94
N HIS A 74 -13.81 0.66 -2.41
CA HIS A 74 -13.49 0.55 -3.84
C HIS A 74 -12.83 -0.79 -4.13
N LYS A 75 -13.55 -1.67 -4.77
CA LYS A 75 -13.03 -3.01 -5.10
C LYS A 75 -11.84 -2.96 -6.03
N GLU A 76 -11.75 -1.95 -6.87
CA GLU A 76 -10.62 -1.76 -7.78
C GLU A 76 -9.31 -1.52 -7.04
N TYR A 77 -9.34 -1.20 -5.75
CA TYR A 77 -8.15 -1.00 -4.94
C TYR A 77 -7.73 -2.24 -4.14
N ASP A 78 -8.52 -3.32 -4.18
CA ASP A 78 -8.32 -4.49 -3.32
C ASP A 78 -6.93 -5.13 -3.44
N ASN A 79 -6.31 -5.03 -4.60
CA ASN A 79 -5.01 -5.66 -4.83
C ASN A 79 -3.83 -4.71 -4.63
N ILE A 80 -4.10 -3.48 -4.21
CA ILE A 80 -3.03 -2.53 -3.91
C ILE A 80 -2.62 -2.71 -2.45
N PRO A 81 -1.40 -3.16 -2.18
CA PRO A 81 -0.96 -3.33 -0.80
C PRO A 81 -0.81 -1.99 -0.10
N VAL A 82 -1.23 -1.94 1.16
CA VAL A 82 -1.06 -0.78 2.03
C VAL A 82 -0.17 -1.18 3.19
N ILE A 83 0.91 -0.45 3.38
CA ILE A 83 1.82 -0.62 4.52
C ILE A 83 1.67 0.61 5.39
N VAL A 84 1.29 0.42 6.65
CA VAL A 84 1.20 1.53 7.60
C VAL A 84 2.56 1.74 8.23
N ALA A 85 3.08 2.97 8.19
CA ALA A 85 4.33 3.36 8.83
C ALA A 85 4.05 4.54 9.73
N THR A 86 3.98 4.34 11.04
CA THR A 86 3.52 5.34 11.98
C THR A 86 4.31 5.29 13.29
N SER A 87 4.32 6.41 14.01
CA SER A 87 4.89 6.48 15.37
C SER A 87 3.86 6.15 16.45
N ASN A 88 2.63 5.86 16.08
CA ASN A 88 1.59 5.48 17.04
C ASN A 88 1.85 4.07 17.57
N GLU A 89 2.27 3.96 18.83
CA GLU A 89 2.65 2.68 19.44
C GLU A 89 1.48 1.89 20.03
N ASP A 90 0.27 2.37 19.86
CA ASP A 90 -0.90 1.69 20.42
C ASP A 90 -1.17 0.40 19.65
N TRP A 91 -1.09 -0.74 20.33
CA TRP A 91 -1.38 -2.03 19.70
C TRP A 91 -2.84 -2.14 19.22
N HIS A 92 -3.75 -1.37 19.80
CA HIS A 92 -5.12 -1.30 19.31
C HIS A 92 -5.16 -0.72 17.89
N SER A 93 -4.29 0.24 17.61
CA SER A 93 -4.18 0.82 16.26
C SER A 93 -3.66 -0.20 15.28
N GLU A 94 -2.65 -0.97 15.68
CA GLU A 94 -2.11 -2.04 14.84
C GLU A 94 -3.19 -3.08 14.51
N LYS A 95 -3.90 -3.54 15.53
CA LYS A 95 -4.99 -4.50 15.36
C LYS A 95 -6.06 -3.95 14.43
N LYS A 96 -6.48 -2.71 14.64
CA LYS A 96 -7.49 -2.05 13.83
C LYS A 96 -7.06 -1.95 12.36
N CYS A 97 -5.78 -1.64 12.12
CA CYS A 97 -5.24 -1.57 10.78
C CYS A 97 -5.26 -2.93 10.09
N LEU A 98 -4.83 -3.98 10.79
CA LEU A 98 -4.82 -5.33 10.23
C LEU A 98 -6.24 -5.79 9.91
N GLU A 99 -7.20 -5.50 10.78
CA GLU A 99 -8.60 -5.80 10.54
C GLU A 99 -9.15 -5.00 9.34
N ALA A 100 -8.61 -3.80 9.12
CA ALA A 100 -8.99 -2.96 7.98
C ALA A 100 -8.37 -3.42 6.66
N GLY A 101 -7.52 -4.43 6.69
CA GLY A 101 -6.95 -5.01 5.47
C GLY A 101 -5.61 -4.44 5.04
N VAL A 102 -4.89 -3.73 5.93
CA VAL A 102 -3.52 -3.33 5.61
C VAL A 102 -2.65 -4.58 5.53
N TRP A 103 -1.65 -4.54 4.65
CA TRP A 103 -0.80 -5.70 4.41
C TRP A 103 0.33 -5.81 5.42
N ASP A 104 0.79 -4.69 5.97
CA ASP A 104 1.88 -4.68 6.93
C ASP A 104 1.81 -3.43 7.80
N PHE A 105 2.47 -3.47 8.94
CA PHE A 105 2.49 -2.38 9.91
C PHE A 105 3.92 -2.20 10.40
N VAL A 106 4.47 -1.00 10.27
CA VAL A 106 5.84 -0.68 10.63
C VAL A 106 5.85 0.50 11.60
N MET A 107 6.59 0.36 12.70
CA MET A 107 6.71 1.43 13.69
C MET A 107 7.86 2.37 13.33
N LYS A 108 7.62 3.67 13.47
CA LYS A 108 8.70 4.67 13.42
C LYS A 108 9.36 4.76 14.78
N PRO A 109 10.67 4.97 14.87
CA PRO A 109 11.62 5.04 13.77
C PRO A 109 11.91 3.65 13.20
N TYR A 110 12.08 3.56 11.90
CA TYR A 110 12.36 2.30 11.24
C TYR A 110 13.66 2.41 10.44
N ASN A 111 14.23 1.25 10.11
CA ASN A 111 15.36 1.18 9.21
C ASN A 111 14.85 1.29 7.77
N PRO A 112 15.30 2.29 6.98
CA PRO A 112 14.82 2.44 5.61
C PRO A 112 15.04 1.21 4.73
N VAL A 113 16.10 0.45 4.97
CA VAL A 113 16.37 -0.77 4.22
C VAL A 113 15.32 -1.83 4.52
N LEU A 114 14.91 -1.97 5.77
CA LEU A 114 13.85 -2.91 6.15
C LEU A 114 12.51 -2.51 5.54
N LEU A 115 12.20 -1.23 5.54
CA LEU A 115 10.98 -0.77 4.89
C LEU A 115 11.00 -1.06 3.41
N GLN A 116 12.14 -0.86 2.76
CA GLN A 116 12.32 -1.20 1.35
C GLN A 116 12.01 -2.68 1.08
N PHE A 117 12.53 -3.58 1.93
CA PHE A 117 12.24 -5.00 1.79
C PHE A 117 10.75 -5.31 1.94
N ARG A 118 10.09 -4.69 2.91
CA ARG A 118 8.66 -4.90 3.12
C ARG A 118 7.84 -4.42 1.93
N ILE A 119 8.24 -3.29 1.37
CA ILE A 119 7.59 -2.74 0.18
C ILE A 119 7.76 -3.71 -1.01
N LYS A 120 8.97 -4.15 -1.27
CA LYS A 120 9.25 -5.07 -2.37
C LYS A 120 8.51 -6.40 -2.20
N ASN A 121 8.49 -6.92 -0.99
CA ASN A 121 7.76 -8.15 -0.70
C ASN A 121 6.27 -7.99 -0.94
N ALA A 122 5.70 -6.86 -0.53
CA ALA A 122 4.28 -6.60 -0.74
C ALA A 122 3.95 -6.48 -2.23
N ILE A 123 4.80 -5.80 -2.98
CA ILE A 123 4.62 -5.64 -4.43
C ILE A 123 4.71 -7.01 -5.12
N ASP A 124 5.72 -7.79 -4.79
CA ASP A 124 5.91 -9.12 -5.38
C ASP A 124 4.73 -10.03 -5.08
N LYS A 125 4.25 -10.02 -3.85
CA LYS A 125 3.09 -10.80 -3.45
C LYS A 125 1.84 -10.37 -4.20
N SER A 126 1.65 -9.07 -4.36
CA SER A 126 0.52 -8.53 -5.11
C SER A 126 0.57 -8.96 -6.58
N ARG A 127 1.74 -8.88 -7.20
CA ARG A 127 1.94 -9.31 -8.59
C ARG A 127 1.69 -10.80 -8.76
N MET A 128 2.10 -11.59 -7.79
CA MET A 128 1.89 -13.03 -7.79
C MET A 128 0.39 -13.35 -7.77
N ILE A 129 -0.36 -12.71 -6.89
CA ILE A 129 -1.82 -12.89 -6.81
C ILE A 129 -2.48 -12.51 -8.13
N MET A 130 -2.12 -11.38 -8.72
CA MET A 130 -2.67 -10.93 -9.99
C MET A 130 -2.31 -11.88 -11.13
N SER A 131 -1.06 -12.34 -11.15
CA SER A 131 -0.59 -13.28 -12.15
C SER A 131 -1.34 -14.61 -12.08
N GLU A 132 -1.58 -15.13 -10.89
CA GLU A 132 -2.33 -16.36 -10.70
C GLU A 132 -3.76 -16.22 -11.23
N ARG A 133 -4.41 -15.09 -10.96
CA ARG A 133 -5.75 -14.83 -11.48
C ARG A 133 -5.77 -14.81 -13.00
N ASP A 134 -4.82 -14.11 -13.61
CA ASP A 134 -4.73 -13.99 -15.05
C ASP A 134 -4.37 -15.31 -15.71
N ALA A 135 -3.38 -16.01 -15.14
CA ALA A 135 -2.90 -17.26 -15.70
C ALA A 135 -3.94 -18.35 -15.69
N VAL A 136 -4.83 -18.34 -14.71
CA VAL A 136 -5.82 -19.40 -14.55
C VAL A 136 -7.24 -18.98 -14.87
N THR A 137 -7.41 -17.86 -15.56
CA THR A 137 -8.77 -17.41 -15.90
C THR A 137 -9.56 -18.52 -16.60
N GLY A 138 -8.95 -19.20 -17.54
CA GLY A 138 -9.60 -20.31 -18.23
C GLY A 138 -9.70 -21.59 -17.41
N LEU A 139 -8.93 -21.70 -16.32
CA LEU A 139 -8.88 -22.88 -15.48
C LEU A 139 -9.42 -22.62 -14.07
N TYR A 140 -9.83 -21.41 -13.82
CA TYR A 140 -10.22 -20.97 -12.49
C TYR A 140 -11.28 -21.88 -11.84
N THR A 141 -12.26 -22.25 -12.61
CA THR A 141 -13.32 -23.12 -12.11
C THR A 141 -12.77 -24.45 -11.60
N LYS A 142 -11.81 -25.04 -12.31
CA LYS A 142 -11.18 -26.29 -11.89
C LYS A 142 -10.46 -26.10 -10.55
N PHE A 143 -9.66 -25.06 -10.45
CA PHE A 143 -8.95 -24.77 -9.21
C PHE A 143 -9.88 -24.55 -8.06
N LYS A 144 -10.96 -23.86 -8.30
CA LYS A 144 -11.95 -23.59 -7.27
C LYS A 144 -12.56 -24.91 -6.74
N PHE A 145 -12.86 -25.84 -7.61
CA PHE A 145 -13.38 -27.13 -7.20
C PHE A 145 -12.40 -27.91 -6.35
N TYR A 146 -11.13 -27.86 -6.69
CA TYR A 146 -10.12 -28.63 -5.95
C TYR A 146 -9.77 -28.01 -4.61
N GLN A 147 -9.97 -26.73 -4.44
CA GLN A 147 -9.64 -26.02 -3.20
C GLN A 147 -10.79 -25.96 -2.21
N GLU A 148 -11.97 -26.19 -2.66
CA GLU A 148 -13.16 -26.27 -1.81
C GLU A 148 -13.45 -27.73 -1.48
#